data_469a3a3e3200ce283b99e03f09880e54
#
_entry.id   469a3a3e3200ce283b99e03f09880e54
#
_cell.length_a   1.000
_cell.length_b   1.000
_cell.length_c   1.000
_cell.angle_alpha   90.00
_cell.angle_beta   90.00
_cell.angle_gamma   90.00
#
_symmetry.space_group_name_H-M   'P 1'
#
loop_
_entity.id
_entity.type
_entity.pdbx_description
1 polymer ?
#
loop_
_entity_poly.entity_id
_entity_poly.type
_entity_poly.pdbx_seq_one_letter_code
_entity_poly.pdbx_strand_id
1 'polypeptide(L)'
;DLPRSGSGVPAFSVLITSANRPQAAQDALRAIAGQNRTKQATAVLDAMELLDGERLDPYRSKYAKHVLSVLRKKGHGQVVNRSELVHDVLGVEYLAPESFRLEPDWAVVVLSALVYSGDLVMAIPGKKFDATGLAQLAGTGIDELTQFKHIERPKDWNLPAIKSVFELLDLAPGMAQLVTQGNEEPVQQMLTASTGVVKRLVVAEQTLQAGLAFWGRSLLSADDVQSRRTRLGETKAFLES
;
A
#
# COMPACT_ATOMS: atom_id res chain seq x y z
N ASP A 1 -11.90 -13.28 34.87
CA ASP A 1 -11.21 -12.65 33.74
C ASP A 1 -12.19 -12.42 32.63
N LEU A 2 -12.74 -11.21 32.55
CA LEU A 2 -13.54 -10.76 31.40
C LEU A 2 -12.58 -10.47 30.23
N PRO A 3 -12.85 -10.98 29.02
CA PRO A 3 -12.07 -10.60 27.86
C PRO A 3 -12.21 -9.08 27.65
N ARG A 4 -11.11 -8.35 27.66
CA ARG A 4 -11.05 -6.96 27.26
C ARG A 4 -11.50 -6.90 25.79
N SER A 5 -12.76 -6.52 25.56
CA SER A 5 -13.24 -6.15 24.25
C SER A 5 -12.36 -4.98 23.78
N GLY A 6 -11.51 -5.25 22.79
CA GLY A 6 -10.64 -4.24 22.23
C GLY A 6 -11.50 -3.06 21.80
N SER A 7 -11.23 -1.89 22.36
CA SER A 7 -11.87 -0.65 21.91
C SER A 7 -11.63 -0.52 20.42
N GLY A 8 -12.68 -0.34 19.61
CA GLY A 8 -12.58 -0.16 18.15
C GLY A 8 -11.87 1.14 17.75
N VAL A 9 -11.22 1.81 18.68
CA VAL A 9 -10.47 3.05 18.51
C VAL A 9 -9.01 2.73 18.22
N PRO A 10 -8.39 3.34 17.19
CA PRO A 10 -6.99 3.17 16.87
C PRO A 10 -6.07 3.59 18.04
N ALA A 11 -5.02 2.80 18.31
CA ALA A 11 -4.01 3.13 19.30
C ALA A 11 -2.74 3.64 18.60
N PHE A 12 -2.38 4.89 18.88
CA PHE A 12 -1.22 5.54 18.29
C PHE A 12 -0.01 5.47 19.22
N SER A 13 1.17 5.17 18.69
CA SER A 13 2.45 5.18 19.43
C SER A 13 2.99 6.59 19.67
N VAL A 14 2.36 7.61 19.11
CA VAL A 14 2.67 9.03 19.29
C VAL A 14 1.43 9.80 19.73
N LEU A 15 1.61 10.96 20.35
CA LEU A 15 0.48 11.79 20.76
C LEU A 15 -0.23 12.38 19.54
N ILE A 16 -1.45 11.92 19.30
CA ILE A 16 -2.37 12.47 18.32
C ILE A 16 -3.51 13.17 19.06
N THR A 17 -3.72 14.43 18.74
CA THR A 17 -4.80 15.27 19.29
C THR A 17 -5.70 15.72 18.14
N SER A 18 -6.88 16.27 18.45
CA SER A 18 -7.75 16.86 17.42
C SER A 18 -7.05 17.98 16.62
N ALA A 19 -6.11 18.69 17.23
CA ALA A 19 -5.40 19.78 16.57
C ALA A 19 -4.35 19.32 15.54
N ASN A 20 -3.64 18.19 15.79
CA ASN A 20 -2.60 17.69 14.90
C ASN A 20 -3.07 16.51 14.02
N ARG A 21 -4.28 16.00 14.21
CA ARG A 21 -4.85 14.88 13.46
C ARG A 21 -4.86 15.11 11.94
N PRO A 22 -5.37 16.26 11.43
CA PRO A 22 -5.36 16.48 9.97
C PRO A 22 -3.95 16.45 9.38
N GLN A 23 -2.97 17.03 10.06
CA GLN A 23 -1.58 17.00 9.62
C GLN A 23 -1.01 15.59 9.66
N ALA A 24 -1.29 14.82 10.72
CA ALA A 24 -0.85 13.44 10.84
C ALA A 24 -1.42 12.54 9.74
N ALA A 25 -2.69 12.71 9.41
CA ALA A 25 -3.33 12.03 8.28
C ALA A 25 -2.67 12.44 6.96
N GLN A 26 -2.45 13.74 6.72
CA GLN A 26 -1.79 14.23 5.52
C GLN A 26 -0.36 13.69 5.35
N ASP A 27 0.40 13.58 6.45
CA ASP A 27 1.75 12.99 6.41
C ASP A 27 1.70 11.49 6.09
N ALA A 28 0.69 10.77 6.58
CA ALA A 28 0.46 9.37 6.21
C ALA A 28 0.13 9.21 4.72
N LEU A 29 -0.69 10.11 4.14
CA LEU A 29 -0.98 10.11 2.70
C LEU A 29 0.27 10.32 1.87
N ARG A 30 1.15 11.24 2.27
CA ARG A 30 2.44 11.49 1.62
C ARG A 30 3.35 10.25 1.68
N ALA A 31 3.38 9.57 2.82
CA ALA A 31 4.14 8.34 2.98
C ALA A 31 3.61 7.21 2.08
N ILE A 32 2.28 7.06 1.96
CA ILE A 32 1.63 6.12 1.02
C ILE A 32 2.01 6.43 -0.42
N ALA A 33 2.11 7.70 -0.78
CA ALA A 33 2.51 8.14 -2.13
C ALA A 33 4.03 8.05 -2.39
N GLY A 34 4.80 7.42 -1.50
CA GLY A 34 6.24 7.25 -1.66
C GLY A 34 7.07 8.50 -1.35
N GLN A 35 6.48 9.50 -0.70
CA GLN A 35 7.17 10.70 -0.23
C GLN A 35 7.79 10.48 1.17
N ASN A 36 8.35 11.54 1.76
CA ASN A 36 9.01 11.46 3.05
C ASN A 36 8.13 10.84 4.14
N ARG A 37 8.61 9.76 4.74
CA ARG A 37 7.92 9.02 5.80
C ARG A 37 8.38 9.51 7.18
N THR A 38 7.59 10.37 7.77
CA THR A 38 7.84 10.88 9.12
C THR A 38 7.54 9.83 10.19
N LYS A 39 8.07 10.00 11.41
CA LYS A 39 7.70 9.16 12.56
C LYS A 39 6.20 9.19 12.84
N GLN A 40 5.56 10.35 12.66
CA GLN A 40 4.13 10.52 12.83
C GLN A 40 3.35 9.74 11.77
N ALA A 41 3.76 9.83 10.49
CA ALA A 41 3.18 9.04 9.41
C ALA A 41 3.29 7.53 9.68
N THR A 42 4.45 7.06 10.12
CA THR A 42 4.66 5.65 10.48
C THR A 42 3.71 5.22 11.61
N ALA A 43 3.58 6.04 12.66
CA ALA A 43 2.69 5.75 13.78
C ALA A 43 1.21 5.69 13.36
N VAL A 44 0.79 6.53 12.41
CA VAL A 44 -0.56 6.49 11.84
C VAL A 44 -0.77 5.22 11.01
N LEU A 45 0.15 4.91 10.11
CA LEU A 45 0.06 3.72 9.26
C LEU A 45 0.05 2.43 10.10
N ASP A 46 0.84 2.37 11.17
CA ASP A 46 0.88 1.24 12.09
C ASP A 46 -0.43 1.12 12.89
N ALA A 47 -0.95 2.23 13.42
CA ALA A 47 -2.24 2.25 14.14
C ALA A 47 -3.42 1.84 13.24
N MET A 48 -3.33 2.09 11.91
CA MET A 48 -4.30 1.63 10.91
C MET A 48 -4.04 0.19 10.46
N GLU A 49 -3.04 -0.50 11.03
CA GLU A 49 -2.64 -1.87 10.68
C GLU A 49 -2.24 -1.99 9.19
N LEU A 50 -1.68 -0.93 8.61
CA LEU A 50 -1.33 -0.85 7.19
C LEU A 50 0.13 -1.25 6.91
N LEU A 51 0.89 -1.66 7.92
CA LEU A 51 2.31 -2.00 7.78
C LEU A 51 2.58 -3.48 8.06
N ASP A 52 3.49 -4.04 7.26
CA ASP A 52 4.21 -5.28 7.57
C ASP A 52 5.71 -4.96 7.67
N GLY A 53 6.18 -4.77 8.90
CA GLY A 53 7.47 -4.15 9.14
C GLY A 53 7.50 -2.71 8.59
N GLU A 54 8.38 -2.44 7.63
CA GLU A 54 8.44 -1.13 6.96
C GLU A 54 7.61 -1.06 5.67
N ARG A 55 7.10 -2.19 5.18
CA ARG A 55 6.33 -2.28 3.94
C ARG A 55 4.86 -1.93 4.17
N LEU A 56 4.28 -1.21 3.22
CA LEU A 56 2.84 -0.96 3.18
C LEU A 56 2.12 -2.23 2.72
N ASP A 57 1.25 -2.77 3.58
CA ASP A 57 0.40 -3.94 3.32
C ASP A 57 -1.02 -3.69 3.83
N PRO A 58 -1.92 -3.15 2.99
CA PRO A 58 -3.29 -2.87 3.38
C PRO A 58 -4.10 -4.13 3.76
N TYR A 59 -3.69 -5.31 3.27
CA TYR A 59 -4.44 -6.54 3.50
C TYR A 59 -4.37 -7.08 4.93
N ARG A 60 -3.46 -6.56 5.76
CA ARG A 60 -3.41 -6.86 7.19
C ARG A 60 -4.47 -6.10 7.97
N SER A 61 -4.78 -4.88 7.54
CA SER A 61 -5.69 -3.95 8.22
C SER A 61 -7.12 -4.50 8.29
N LYS A 62 -7.67 -4.56 9.49
CA LYS A 62 -9.08 -4.88 9.72
C LYS A 62 -10.01 -3.84 9.09
N TYR A 63 -9.59 -2.58 9.07
CA TYR A 63 -10.34 -1.48 8.46
C TYR A 63 -10.40 -1.62 6.94
N ALA A 64 -9.25 -1.90 6.31
CA ALA A 64 -9.18 -2.14 4.87
C ALA A 64 -9.97 -3.40 4.46
N LYS A 65 -9.88 -4.48 5.23
CA LYS A 65 -10.70 -5.69 5.01
C LYS A 65 -12.19 -5.39 5.06
N HIS A 66 -12.64 -4.54 5.99
CA HIS A 66 -14.03 -4.12 6.06
C HIS A 66 -14.45 -3.38 4.80
N VAL A 67 -13.70 -2.36 4.39
CA VAL A 67 -13.97 -1.59 3.16
C VAL A 67 -14.04 -2.51 1.94
N LEU A 68 -13.07 -3.40 1.78
CA LEU A 68 -13.06 -4.38 0.70
C LEU A 68 -14.27 -5.32 0.75
N SER A 69 -14.71 -5.72 1.95
CA SER A 69 -15.89 -6.57 2.10
C SER A 69 -17.17 -5.87 1.64
N VAL A 70 -17.32 -4.59 1.96
CA VAL A 70 -18.45 -3.76 1.51
C VAL A 70 -18.39 -3.60 -0.01
N LEU A 71 -17.22 -3.26 -0.54
CA LEU A 71 -17.02 -3.09 -1.98
C LEU A 71 -17.30 -4.38 -2.77
N ARG A 72 -16.91 -5.54 -2.23
CA ARG A 72 -17.15 -6.86 -2.86
C ARG A 72 -18.63 -7.25 -2.91
N LYS A 73 -19.44 -6.77 -1.97
CA LYS A 73 -20.92 -7.02 -1.99
C LYS A 73 -21.63 -6.26 -3.10
N LYS A 74 -21.03 -5.23 -3.65
CA LYS A 74 -21.58 -4.48 -4.78
C LYS A 74 -21.41 -5.26 -6.09
N GLY A 75 -22.38 -5.11 -6.97
CA GLY A 75 -22.32 -5.65 -8.33
C GLY A 75 -21.27 -4.97 -9.20
N HIS A 76 -21.00 -5.55 -10.35
CA HIS A 76 -20.06 -4.99 -11.33
C HIS A 76 -20.55 -3.59 -11.80
N GLY A 77 -19.64 -2.62 -11.81
CA GLY A 77 -19.96 -1.23 -12.18
C GLY A 77 -20.74 -0.43 -11.12
N GLN A 78 -21.06 -1.02 -9.97
CA GLN A 78 -21.68 -0.30 -8.86
C GLN A 78 -20.62 0.36 -7.95
N VAL A 79 -21.03 1.46 -7.33
CA VAL A 79 -20.20 2.22 -6.40
C VAL A 79 -20.67 2.01 -4.96
N VAL A 80 -19.79 2.24 -4.00
CA VAL A 80 -20.12 2.37 -2.58
C VAL A 80 -20.07 3.85 -2.24
N ASN A 81 -21.23 4.43 -1.91
CA ASN A 81 -21.31 5.83 -1.54
C ASN A 81 -20.69 6.07 -0.16
N ARG A 82 -20.22 7.29 0.10
CA ARG A 82 -19.67 7.68 1.40
C ARG A 82 -20.62 7.35 2.55
N SER A 83 -21.93 7.63 2.37
CA SER A 83 -22.95 7.36 3.36
C SER A 83 -23.19 5.88 3.68
N GLU A 84 -22.64 4.97 2.87
CA GLU A 84 -22.67 3.53 3.14
C GLU A 84 -21.47 3.06 3.97
N LEU A 85 -20.45 3.89 4.09
CA LEU A 85 -19.23 3.60 4.84
C LEU A 85 -19.13 4.43 6.12
N VAL A 86 -19.51 5.70 6.05
CA VAL A 86 -19.36 6.68 7.13
C VAL A 86 -20.74 7.09 7.62
N HIS A 87 -20.97 6.88 8.91
CA HIS A 87 -22.25 7.16 9.57
C HIS A 87 -22.06 8.17 10.70
N ASP A 88 -23.03 9.06 10.86
CA ASP A 88 -23.10 9.97 12.00
C ASP A 88 -23.61 9.23 13.24
N VAL A 89 -22.89 9.39 14.35
CA VAL A 89 -23.29 8.91 15.65
C VAL A 89 -23.21 10.07 16.65
N LEU A 90 -24.33 10.63 17.01
CA LEU A 90 -24.44 11.76 17.96
C LEU A 90 -23.63 12.99 17.52
N GLY A 91 -23.62 13.30 16.23
CA GLY A 91 -22.91 14.47 15.69
C GLY A 91 -21.44 14.22 15.38
N VAL A 92 -20.97 12.98 15.47
CA VAL A 92 -19.60 12.57 15.08
C VAL A 92 -19.66 11.47 14.03
N GLU A 93 -18.95 11.68 12.94
CA GLU A 93 -18.88 10.69 11.86
C GLU A 93 -17.82 9.63 12.12
N TYR A 94 -18.17 8.37 11.86
CA TYR A 94 -17.26 7.22 11.95
C TYR A 94 -17.45 6.25 10.78
N LEU A 95 -16.34 5.69 10.31
CA LEU A 95 -16.37 4.51 9.44
C LEU A 95 -16.84 3.31 10.26
N ALA A 96 -17.90 2.64 9.80
CA ALA A 96 -18.47 1.44 10.41
C ALA A 96 -18.60 1.51 11.96
N PRO A 97 -19.38 2.45 12.51
CA PRO A 97 -19.41 2.77 13.96
C PRO A 97 -19.80 1.58 14.84
N GLU A 98 -20.45 0.57 14.29
CA GLU A 98 -20.83 -0.66 14.99
C GLU A 98 -19.61 -1.58 15.26
N SER A 99 -18.59 -1.48 14.42
CA SER A 99 -17.38 -2.32 14.49
C SER A 99 -16.14 -1.52 14.89
N PHE A 100 -16.05 -0.29 14.40
CA PHE A 100 -14.91 0.59 14.58
C PHE A 100 -15.41 2.01 14.89
N ARG A 101 -14.64 2.76 15.66
CA ARG A 101 -14.84 4.21 15.80
C ARG A 101 -13.72 4.93 15.08
N LEU A 102 -13.68 4.74 13.75
CA LEU A 102 -12.65 5.31 12.89
C LEU A 102 -13.17 6.61 12.29
N GLU A 103 -12.59 7.72 12.69
CA GLU A 103 -12.95 9.05 12.20
C GLU A 103 -12.61 9.22 10.71
N PRO A 104 -13.26 10.14 9.97
CA PRO A 104 -13.09 10.28 8.52
C PRO A 104 -11.66 10.49 8.05
N ASP A 105 -10.82 11.22 8.79
CA ASP A 105 -9.41 11.44 8.48
C ASP A 105 -8.66 10.10 8.34
N TRP A 106 -8.88 9.19 9.28
CA TRP A 106 -8.28 7.85 9.29
C TRP A 106 -8.89 6.94 8.24
N ALA A 107 -10.19 7.08 7.99
CA ALA A 107 -10.86 6.38 6.90
C ALA A 107 -10.20 6.72 5.56
N VAL A 108 -9.90 8.00 5.31
CA VAL A 108 -9.18 8.44 4.09
C VAL A 108 -7.79 7.83 4.00
N VAL A 109 -7.04 7.72 5.12
CA VAL A 109 -5.72 7.03 5.11
C VAL A 109 -5.87 5.57 4.67
N VAL A 110 -6.86 4.85 5.22
CA VAL A 110 -7.14 3.46 4.84
C VAL A 110 -7.55 3.35 3.36
N LEU A 111 -8.45 4.22 2.90
CA LEU A 111 -8.87 4.25 1.48
C LEU A 111 -7.69 4.54 0.56
N SER A 112 -6.81 5.47 0.93
CA SER A 112 -5.62 5.80 0.15
C SER A 112 -4.62 4.64 0.06
N ALA A 113 -4.48 3.84 1.11
CA ALA A 113 -3.69 2.61 1.06
C ALA A 113 -4.30 1.57 0.11
N LEU A 114 -5.63 1.50 0.02
CA LEU A 114 -6.33 0.64 -0.94
C LEU A 114 -6.29 1.20 -2.38
N VAL A 115 -6.21 2.52 -2.55
CA VAL A 115 -5.88 3.14 -3.85
C VAL A 115 -4.46 2.76 -4.27
N TYR A 116 -3.49 2.84 -3.35
CA TYR A 116 -2.11 2.44 -3.60
C TYR A 116 -2.00 0.97 -4.05
N SER A 117 -2.71 0.04 -3.40
CA SER A 117 -2.73 -1.37 -3.81
C SER A 117 -3.57 -1.60 -5.08
N GLY A 118 -4.28 -0.59 -5.59
CA GLY A 118 -5.12 -0.67 -6.77
C GLY A 118 -6.40 -1.49 -6.58
N ASP A 119 -6.87 -1.63 -5.36
CA ASP A 119 -8.09 -2.37 -5.05
C ASP A 119 -9.36 -1.53 -5.20
N LEU A 120 -9.20 -0.20 -5.16
CA LEU A 120 -10.30 0.73 -5.37
C LEU A 120 -9.85 2.03 -6.03
N VAL A 121 -10.84 2.73 -6.59
CA VAL A 121 -10.74 4.11 -7.05
C VAL A 121 -11.58 4.97 -6.12
N MET A 122 -11.03 6.07 -5.62
CA MET A 122 -11.72 7.02 -4.75
C MET A 122 -12.16 8.25 -5.56
N ALA A 123 -13.44 8.61 -5.48
CA ALA A 123 -13.99 9.77 -6.16
C ALA A 123 -14.33 10.88 -5.17
N ILE A 124 -13.83 12.08 -5.41
CA ILE A 124 -14.23 13.34 -4.76
C ILE A 124 -14.97 14.23 -5.77
N PRO A 125 -15.57 15.34 -5.35
CA PRO A 125 -16.17 16.28 -6.30
C PRO A 125 -15.16 16.71 -7.38
N GLY A 126 -15.45 16.39 -8.65
CA GLY A 126 -14.65 16.79 -9.80
C GLY A 126 -13.37 16.00 -10.08
N LYS A 127 -13.00 15.02 -9.21
CA LYS A 127 -11.77 14.23 -9.37
C LYS A 127 -11.98 12.78 -9.00
N LYS A 128 -11.18 11.90 -9.63
CA LYS A 128 -11.04 10.49 -9.24
C LYS A 128 -9.56 10.17 -9.04
N PHE A 129 -9.28 9.37 -8.02
CA PHE A 129 -7.94 8.91 -7.68
C PHE A 129 -7.88 7.39 -7.79
N ASP A 130 -7.12 6.93 -8.72
CA ASP A 130 -6.61 5.56 -8.82
C ASP A 130 -5.14 5.54 -8.37
N ALA A 131 -4.48 4.41 -8.50
CA ALA A 131 -3.08 4.26 -8.09
C ALA A 131 -2.11 5.22 -8.81
N THR A 132 -2.48 5.75 -9.98
CA THR A 132 -1.67 6.69 -10.74
C THR A 132 -1.79 8.10 -10.22
N GLY A 133 -2.92 8.39 -9.59
CA GLY A 133 -3.24 9.66 -8.98
C GLY A 133 -2.74 9.82 -7.53
N LEU A 134 -1.92 8.91 -7.00
CA LEU A 134 -1.46 8.94 -5.60
C LEU A 134 -0.74 10.23 -5.21
N ALA A 135 0.12 10.75 -6.06
CA ALA A 135 0.82 12.02 -5.80
C ALA A 135 -0.16 13.18 -5.72
N GLN A 136 -1.16 13.21 -6.59
CA GLN A 136 -2.22 14.21 -6.58
C GLN A 136 -3.13 14.04 -5.36
N LEU A 137 -3.48 12.79 -5.00
CA LEU A 137 -4.24 12.48 -3.79
C LEU A 137 -3.50 12.99 -2.55
N ALA A 138 -2.21 12.69 -2.40
CA ALA A 138 -1.39 13.16 -1.29
C ALA A 138 -1.18 14.69 -1.27
N GLY A 139 -1.34 15.37 -2.39
CA GLY A 139 -1.34 16.83 -2.50
C GLY A 139 -2.70 17.48 -2.25
N THR A 140 -3.78 16.69 -2.20
CA THR A 140 -5.13 17.18 -1.90
C THR A 140 -5.31 17.32 -0.39
N GLY A 141 -5.95 18.40 0.08
CA GLY A 141 -6.18 18.63 1.50
C GLY A 141 -7.07 17.55 2.13
N ILE A 142 -6.77 17.17 3.36
CA ILE A 142 -7.51 16.13 4.08
C ILE A 142 -9.00 16.45 4.19
N ASP A 143 -9.35 17.73 4.40
CA ASP A 143 -10.75 18.18 4.51
C ASP A 143 -11.53 17.92 3.21
N GLU A 144 -10.88 18.08 2.05
CA GLU A 144 -11.49 17.78 0.75
C GLU A 144 -11.64 16.27 0.56
N LEU A 145 -10.63 15.49 0.95
CA LEU A 145 -10.64 14.04 0.84
C LEU A 145 -11.66 13.38 1.75
N THR A 146 -11.90 13.89 2.96
CA THR A 146 -12.93 13.37 3.87
C THR A 146 -14.33 13.52 3.31
N GLN A 147 -14.53 14.42 2.33
CA GLN A 147 -15.79 14.61 1.60
C GLN A 147 -15.87 13.76 0.32
N PHE A 148 -15.17 12.63 0.26
CA PHE A 148 -15.28 11.74 -0.90
C PHE A 148 -16.75 11.36 -1.17
N LYS A 149 -17.09 11.20 -2.46
CA LYS A 149 -18.46 10.86 -2.87
C LYS A 149 -18.72 9.37 -2.78
N HIS A 150 -17.82 8.62 -3.37
CA HIS A 150 -17.92 7.16 -3.45
C HIS A 150 -16.55 6.53 -3.68
N ILE A 151 -16.50 5.23 -3.47
CA ILE A 151 -15.44 4.36 -3.93
C ILE A 151 -16.00 3.38 -4.94
N GLU A 152 -15.20 2.98 -5.92
CA GLU A 152 -15.58 2.01 -6.94
C GLU A 152 -14.48 0.99 -7.17
N ARG A 153 -14.85 -0.18 -7.72
CA ARG A 153 -13.85 -1.15 -8.16
C ARG A 153 -13.13 -0.63 -9.40
N PRO A 154 -11.81 -0.88 -9.50
CA PRO A 154 -11.13 -0.70 -10.76
C PRO A 154 -11.73 -1.66 -11.81
N LYS A 155 -11.62 -1.28 -13.09
CA LYS A 155 -12.06 -2.15 -14.19
C LYS A 155 -11.21 -3.42 -14.23
N ASP A 156 -11.86 -4.59 -14.32
CA ASP A 156 -11.21 -5.90 -14.25
C ASP A 156 -10.26 -6.17 -15.42
N TRP A 157 -9.04 -6.55 -15.04
CA TRP A 157 -8.05 -7.21 -15.90
C TRP A 157 -7.32 -8.28 -15.06
N ASN A 158 -6.43 -9.07 -15.65
CA ASN A 158 -5.63 -10.06 -14.92
C ASN A 158 -4.60 -9.37 -14.01
N LEU A 159 -5.13 -8.45 -13.19
CA LEU A 159 -4.40 -7.57 -12.27
C LEU A 159 -3.59 -8.30 -11.20
N PRO A 160 -4.02 -9.47 -10.65
CA PRO A 160 -3.26 -10.12 -9.59
C PRO A 160 -1.82 -10.46 -9.98
N ALA A 161 -1.61 -11.00 -11.18
CA ALA A 161 -0.27 -11.35 -11.65
C ALA A 161 0.60 -10.10 -11.90
N ILE A 162 0.01 -9.08 -12.54
CA ILE A 162 0.72 -7.82 -12.81
C ILE A 162 1.05 -7.11 -11.49
N LYS A 163 0.12 -7.05 -10.54
CA LYS A 163 0.37 -6.51 -9.20
C LYS A 163 1.53 -7.20 -8.50
N SER A 164 1.59 -8.54 -8.54
CA SER A 164 2.68 -9.30 -7.93
C SER A 164 4.04 -8.96 -8.54
N VAL A 165 4.10 -8.73 -9.85
CA VAL A 165 5.34 -8.29 -10.52
C VAL A 165 5.75 -6.89 -10.04
N PHE A 166 4.78 -5.95 -9.95
CA PHE A 166 5.06 -4.60 -9.44
C PHE A 166 5.55 -4.64 -7.99
N GLU A 167 4.92 -5.44 -7.14
CA GLU A 167 5.34 -5.64 -5.76
C GLU A 167 6.76 -6.23 -5.65
N LEU A 168 7.10 -7.22 -6.48
CA LEU A 168 8.44 -7.80 -6.56
C LEU A 168 9.52 -6.76 -6.92
N LEU A 169 9.13 -5.75 -7.69
CA LEU A 169 10.01 -4.67 -8.16
C LEU A 169 9.97 -3.42 -7.27
N ASP A 170 9.33 -3.49 -6.09
CA ASP A 170 9.10 -2.35 -5.17
C ASP A 170 8.36 -1.17 -5.83
N LEU A 171 7.51 -1.47 -6.83
CA LEU A 171 6.63 -0.49 -7.48
C LEU A 171 5.23 -0.54 -6.88
N ALA A 172 4.50 0.57 -6.96
CA ALA A 172 3.12 0.64 -6.49
C ALA A 172 2.25 -0.37 -7.25
N PRO A 173 1.67 -1.39 -6.58
CA PRO A 173 0.92 -2.46 -7.26
C PRO A 173 -0.31 -1.95 -8.01
N GLY A 174 -0.83 -0.80 -7.62
CA GLY A 174 -1.94 -0.17 -8.32
C GLY A 174 -1.59 0.39 -9.70
N MET A 175 -0.32 0.61 -10.00
CA MET A 175 0.12 1.00 -11.35
C MET A 175 -0.13 -0.10 -12.39
N ALA A 176 -0.33 -1.34 -11.94
CA ALA A 176 -0.73 -2.45 -12.79
C ALA A 176 -2.02 -2.16 -13.60
N GLN A 177 -2.92 -1.35 -13.07
CA GLN A 177 -4.13 -0.95 -13.79
C GLN A 177 -3.85 -0.12 -15.04
N LEU A 178 -2.80 0.68 -15.03
CA LEU A 178 -2.45 1.51 -16.18
C LEU A 178 -1.92 0.69 -17.35
N VAL A 179 -1.19 -0.37 -17.06
CA VAL A 179 -0.74 -1.33 -18.09
C VAL A 179 -1.96 -1.83 -18.87
N THR A 180 -3.05 -2.10 -18.17
CA THR A 180 -4.29 -2.58 -18.79
C THR A 180 -5.06 -1.50 -19.56
N GLN A 181 -4.76 -0.23 -19.31
CA GLN A 181 -5.32 0.91 -20.04
C GLN A 181 -4.44 1.34 -21.24
N GLY A 182 -3.33 0.61 -21.48
CA GLY A 182 -2.40 0.93 -22.57
C GLY A 182 -1.45 2.10 -22.25
N ASN A 183 -1.30 2.46 -20.97
CA ASN A 183 -0.34 3.49 -20.58
C ASN A 183 1.07 2.88 -20.55
N GLU A 184 2.01 3.53 -21.23
CA GLU A 184 3.40 3.08 -21.37
C GLU A 184 4.27 3.39 -20.16
N GLU A 185 3.91 4.41 -19.37
CA GLU A 185 4.73 4.87 -18.25
C GLU A 185 4.99 3.78 -17.18
N PRO A 186 3.99 2.99 -16.73
CA PRO A 186 4.23 1.89 -15.80
C PRO A 186 5.13 0.80 -16.39
N VAL A 187 5.05 0.56 -17.69
CA VAL A 187 5.91 -0.41 -18.38
C VAL A 187 7.36 0.09 -18.35
N GLN A 188 7.60 1.37 -18.59
CA GLN A 188 8.93 1.97 -18.52
C GLN A 188 9.49 1.93 -17.09
N GLN A 189 8.67 2.18 -16.08
CA GLN A 189 9.09 2.05 -14.69
C GLN A 189 9.43 0.60 -14.33
N MET A 190 8.64 -0.36 -14.78
CA MET A 190 8.90 -1.79 -14.60
C MET A 190 10.22 -2.20 -15.26
N LEU A 191 10.49 -1.77 -16.48
CA LEU A 191 11.76 -2.03 -17.19
C LEU A 191 12.95 -1.43 -16.44
N THR A 192 12.80 -0.20 -15.95
CA THR A 192 13.87 0.48 -15.19
C THR A 192 14.14 -0.26 -13.87
N ALA A 193 13.11 -0.64 -13.14
CA ALA A 193 13.22 -1.38 -11.89
C ALA A 193 13.82 -2.77 -12.12
N SER A 194 13.38 -3.51 -13.14
CA SER A 194 13.92 -4.80 -13.52
C SER A 194 15.42 -4.71 -13.84
N THR A 195 15.81 -3.72 -14.64
CA THR A 195 17.23 -3.45 -14.95
C THR A 195 18.05 -3.18 -13.69
N GLY A 196 17.46 -2.43 -12.72
CA GLY A 196 18.09 -2.18 -11.43
C GLY A 196 18.28 -3.45 -10.61
N VAL A 197 17.30 -4.35 -10.59
CA VAL A 197 17.40 -5.65 -9.92
C VAL A 197 18.47 -6.52 -10.60
N VAL A 198 18.47 -6.62 -11.92
CA VAL A 198 19.47 -7.39 -12.68
C VAL A 198 20.90 -6.92 -12.37
N LYS A 199 21.15 -5.61 -12.32
CA LYS A 199 22.45 -5.06 -11.90
C LYS A 199 22.86 -5.54 -10.51
N ARG A 200 21.94 -5.52 -9.54
CA ARG A 200 22.21 -6.01 -8.17
C ARG A 200 22.49 -7.53 -8.15
N LEU A 201 21.76 -8.31 -8.95
CA LEU A 201 21.99 -9.75 -9.08
C LEU A 201 23.39 -10.06 -9.63
N VAL A 202 23.84 -9.33 -10.65
CA VAL A 202 25.20 -9.47 -11.21
C VAL A 202 26.26 -9.17 -10.15
N VAL A 203 26.10 -8.09 -9.39
CA VAL A 203 27.05 -7.75 -8.29
C VAL A 203 27.05 -8.83 -7.22
N ALA A 204 25.87 -9.33 -6.82
CA ALA A 204 25.75 -10.42 -5.84
C ALA A 204 26.42 -11.71 -6.34
N GLU A 205 26.25 -12.06 -7.61
CA GLU A 205 26.89 -13.22 -8.22
C GLU A 205 28.42 -13.08 -8.24
N GLN A 206 28.93 -11.91 -8.61
CA GLN A 206 30.38 -11.63 -8.57
C GLN A 206 30.93 -11.72 -7.16
N THR A 207 30.20 -11.20 -6.17
CA THR A 207 30.59 -11.27 -4.75
C THR A 207 30.66 -12.72 -4.26
N LEU A 208 29.68 -13.57 -4.67
CA LEU A 208 29.72 -15.00 -4.36
C LEU A 208 30.88 -15.73 -5.05
N GLN A 209 31.24 -15.33 -6.29
CA GLN A 209 32.39 -15.89 -6.99
C GLN A 209 33.74 -15.51 -6.35
N ALA A 210 33.85 -14.25 -5.87
CA ALA A 210 35.04 -13.79 -5.17
C ALA A 210 35.24 -14.49 -3.82
N GLY A 211 34.18 -15.11 -3.28
CA GLY A 211 34.16 -15.74 -1.97
C GLY A 211 33.92 -14.76 -0.85
N LEU A 212 33.07 -15.17 0.09
CA LEU A 212 32.79 -14.42 1.31
C LEU A 212 33.64 -14.98 2.44
N ALA A 213 34.73 -14.30 2.78
CA ALA A 213 35.60 -14.67 3.88
C ALA A 213 35.58 -13.62 4.99
N PHE A 214 35.54 -14.07 6.24
CA PHE A 214 35.69 -13.24 7.41
C PHE A 214 36.82 -13.80 8.27
N TRP A 215 37.84 -12.98 8.50
CA TRP A 215 39.08 -13.39 9.22
C TRP A 215 39.71 -14.67 8.65
N GLY A 216 39.80 -14.78 7.32
CA GLY A 216 40.42 -15.92 6.63
C GLY A 216 39.58 -17.21 6.62
N ARG A 217 38.35 -17.19 7.15
CA ARG A 217 37.40 -18.31 7.09
C ARG A 217 36.30 -18.03 6.11
N SER A 218 36.00 -18.99 5.24
CA SER A 218 34.83 -18.91 4.35
C SER A 218 33.54 -18.88 5.17
N LEU A 219 32.65 -17.92 4.87
CA LEU A 219 31.36 -17.78 5.54
C LEU A 219 30.29 -18.73 4.96
N LEU A 220 30.50 -19.23 3.75
CA LEU A 220 29.56 -20.11 3.07
C LEU A 220 30.28 -21.40 2.64
N SER A 221 29.57 -22.52 2.69
CA SER A 221 30.02 -23.77 2.08
C SER A 221 30.00 -23.69 0.54
N ALA A 222 30.74 -24.55 -0.13
CA ALA A 222 30.71 -24.62 -1.60
C ALA A 222 29.29 -24.93 -2.14
N ASP A 223 28.55 -25.78 -1.45
CA ASP A 223 27.17 -26.13 -1.82
C ASP A 223 26.22 -24.96 -1.66
N ASP A 224 26.35 -24.17 -0.58
CA ASP A 224 25.59 -22.95 -0.35
C ASP A 224 25.85 -21.89 -1.44
N VAL A 225 27.12 -21.72 -1.81
CA VAL A 225 27.51 -20.81 -2.89
C VAL A 225 26.89 -21.23 -4.20
N GLN A 226 26.97 -22.52 -4.55
CA GLN A 226 26.41 -23.05 -5.79
C GLN A 226 24.88 -22.93 -5.82
N SER A 227 24.20 -23.26 -4.73
CA SER A 227 22.73 -23.13 -4.62
C SER A 227 22.27 -21.68 -4.78
N ARG A 228 22.96 -20.73 -4.14
CA ARG A 228 22.65 -19.29 -4.27
C ARG A 228 22.90 -18.78 -5.69
N ARG A 229 24.00 -19.19 -6.31
CA ARG A 229 24.31 -18.81 -7.70
C ARG A 229 23.24 -19.31 -8.67
N THR A 230 22.80 -20.55 -8.54
CA THR A 230 21.71 -21.10 -9.38
C THR A 230 20.45 -20.25 -9.25
N ARG A 231 20.03 -19.92 -8.02
CA ARG A 231 18.85 -19.06 -7.78
C ARG A 231 19.01 -17.65 -8.37
N LEU A 232 20.18 -17.03 -8.22
CA LEU A 232 20.44 -15.72 -8.81
C LEU A 232 20.37 -15.77 -10.35
N GLY A 233 20.94 -16.82 -10.96
CA GLY A 233 20.89 -17.05 -12.41
C GLY A 233 19.47 -17.24 -12.92
N GLU A 234 18.65 -18.04 -12.25
CA GLU A 234 17.24 -18.27 -12.59
C GLU A 234 16.43 -16.97 -12.47
N THR A 235 16.63 -16.20 -11.38
CA THR A 235 15.94 -14.92 -11.20
C THR A 235 16.35 -13.91 -12.27
N LYS A 236 17.64 -13.86 -12.62
CA LYS A 236 18.15 -12.99 -13.69
C LYS A 236 17.51 -13.36 -15.02
N ALA A 237 17.52 -14.64 -15.39
CA ALA A 237 16.92 -15.12 -16.65
C ALA A 237 15.42 -14.79 -16.75
N PHE A 238 14.70 -14.92 -15.63
CA PHE A 238 13.29 -14.53 -15.57
C PHE A 238 13.07 -13.02 -15.80
N LEU A 239 13.92 -12.16 -15.25
CA LEU A 239 13.79 -10.71 -15.40
C LEU A 239 14.25 -10.19 -16.77
N GLU A 240 15.05 -10.95 -17.50
CA GLU A 240 15.55 -10.62 -18.84
C GLU A 240 14.69 -11.23 -19.97
N SER A 241 13.75 -12.14 -19.65
CA SER A 241 12.82 -12.78 -20.59
C SER A 241 11.62 -11.89 -20.90
#